data_c35072761c09fe13b3ea19a52a13b6dc
#
_entry.id   c35072761c09fe13b3ea19a52a13b6dc
#
_cell.length_a   1.000
_cell.length_b   1.000
_cell.length_c   1.000
_cell.angle_alpha   90.00
_cell.angle_beta   90.00
_cell.angle_gamma   90.00
#
_symmetry.space_group_name_H-M   'P 1'
#
loop_
_entity.id
_entity.type
_entity.pdbx_description
1 polymer ?
#
loop_
_entity_poly.entity_id
_entity_poly.type
_entity_poly.pdbx_seq_one_letter_code
_entity_poly.pdbx_strand_id
1 'polypeptide(L)'
;MTSRILFAGVLAAAAAWAQDPEKLIKASDCSSCHAADHQVVGPAYSDMAKRYAGQADAPAKLAAKIRDGGGGMTPHADMPEAQRIEIAKWILSQTAAPASQGPAKTFAHTLKDGTPVQLDFPVFAEGKAPKVAKDVFHGYQLYNSYCYRCHGTDATGGQLGPDLRRSVAAMKQQQFLSVAMEGRKEQGMPSWAGFLSEDDVIHVYKYVKGRSLDLIPSGRPPSEQD
;
A
#
# COMPACT_ATOMS: atom_id res chain seq x y z
N MET A 1 -14.88 19.56 -74.85
CA MET A 1 -15.13 20.15 -73.53
C MET A 1 -15.28 19.03 -72.55
N THR A 2 -14.21 18.64 -71.90
CA THR A 2 -14.18 17.50 -70.95
C THR A 2 -14.00 18.07 -69.52
N SER A 3 -15.09 18.02 -68.74
CA SER A 3 -15.12 18.49 -67.36
C SER A 3 -14.49 17.44 -66.45
N ARG A 4 -13.37 17.77 -65.79
CA ARG A 4 -12.75 16.96 -64.76
C ARG A 4 -13.36 17.29 -63.42
N ILE A 5 -14.10 16.39 -62.83
CA ILE A 5 -14.59 16.49 -61.47
C ILE A 5 -13.48 15.98 -60.56
N LEU A 6 -12.90 16.90 -59.75
CA LEU A 6 -11.96 16.59 -58.67
C LEU A 6 -12.76 16.15 -57.45
N PHE A 7 -12.67 14.88 -57.07
CA PHE A 7 -13.13 14.39 -55.76
C PHE A 7 -12.07 14.76 -54.71
N ALA A 8 -12.37 15.76 -53.91
CA ALA A 8 -11.61 16.03 -52.71
C ALA A 8 -12.03 15.05 -51.62
N GLY A 9 -11.19 14.04 -51.40
CA GLY A 9 -11.37 13.11 -50.27
C GLY A 9 -11.05 13.83 -48.96
N VAL A 10 -12.05 14.04 -48.14
CA VAL A 10 -11.89 14.50 -46.75
C VAL A 10 -11.41 13.30 -45.93
N LEU A 11 -10.12 13.25 -45.62
CA LEU A 11 -9.57 12.37 -44.59
C LEU A 11 -10.01 12.95 -43.26
N ALA A 12 -11.07 12.40 -42.69
CA ALA A 12 -11.42 12.61 -41.29
C ALA A 12 -10.39 11.87 -40.42
N ALA A 13 -9.38 12.59 -39.98
CA ALA A 13 -8.50 12.10 -38.92
C ALA A 13 -9.36 11.95 -37.65
N ALA A 14 -9.73 10.71 -37.32
CA ALA A 14 -10.30 10.38 -36.05
C ALA A 14 -9.23 10.68 -34.99
N ALA A 15 -9.34 11.85 -34.36
CA ALA A 15 -8.58 12.14 -33.14
C ALA A 15 -9.00 11.09 -32.09
N ALA A 16 -8.17 10.06 -31.91
CA ALA A 16 -8.30 9.15 -30.80
C ALA A 16 -8.13 10.01 -29.53
N TRP A 17 -9.22 10.29 -28.86
CA TRP A 17 -9.25 10.95 -27.58
C TRP A 17 -8.53 10.01 -26.60
N ALA A 18 -7.28 10.31 -26.26
CA ALA A 18 -6.57 9.61 -25.21
C ALA A 18 -7.38 9.80 -23.93
N GLN A 19 -8.05 8.74 -23.51
CA GLN A 19 -8.80 8.78 -22.26
C GLN A 19 -7.79 8.82 -21.13
N ASP A 20 -8.05 9.69 -20.16
CA ASP A 20 -7.25 9.83 -18.95
C ASP A 20 -7.15 8.45 -18.24
N PRO A 21 -5.95 7.84 -18.15
CA PRO A 21 -5.79 6.51 -17.61
C PRO A 21 -6.17 6.42 -16.13
N GLU A 22 -6.05 7.51 -15.36
CA GLU A 22 -6.48 7.53 -13.96
C GLU A 22 -8.01 7.45 -13.85
N LYS A 23 -8.72 8.08 -14.78
CA LYS A 23 -10.20 7.95 -14.84
C LYS A 23 -10.62 6.55 -15.22
N LEU A 24 -9.90 5.90 -16.15
CA LEU A 24 -10.14 4.51 -16.51
C LEU A 24 -9.93 3.56 -15.33
N ILE A 25 -8.84 3.74 -14.58
CA ILE A 25 -8.51 2.97 -13.38
C ILE A 25 -9.58 3.15 -12.30
N LYS A 26 -10.07 4.39 -12.09
CA LYS A 26 -11.14 4.69 -11.12
C LYS A 26 -12.51 4.17 -11.55
N ALA A 27 -12.78 4.15 -12.83
CA ALA A 27 -14.05 3.65 -13.39
C ALA A 27 -14.09 2.11 -13.42
N SER A 28 -12.94 1.45 -13.35
CA SER A 28 -12.77 0.02 -13.22
C SER A 28 -12.55 -0.35 -11.76
N ASP A 29 -12.57 -1.62 -11.43
CA ASP A 29 -12.31 -2.13 -10.06
C ASP A 29 -10.81 -2.23 -9.70
N CYS A 30 -9.92 -1.71 -10.55
CA CYS A 30 -8.46 -1.80 -10.39
C CYS A 30 -7.99 -1.32 -9.00
N SER A 31 -8.53 -0.19 -8.53
CA SER A 31 -8.16 0.40 -7.25
C SER A 31 -8.60 -0.43 -6.03
N SER A 32 -9.47 -1.42 -6.21
CA SER A 32 -9.87 -2.35 -5.15
C SER A 32 -8.77 -3.36 -4.82
N CYS A 33 -7.85 -3.58 -5.77
CA CYS A 33 -6.80 -4.59 -5.65
C CYS A 33 -5.38 -4.04 -5.80
N HIS A 34 -5.21 -2.85 -6.37
CA HIS A 34 -3.91 -2.24 -6.64
C HIS A 34 -3.86 -0.81 -6.11
N ALA A 35 -2.76 -0.45 -5.44
CA ALA A 35 -2.46 0.92 -5.06
C ALA A 35 -1.24 1.46 -5.83
N ALA A 36 -0.97 2.77 -5.70
CA ALA A 36 0.11 3.42 -6.43
C ALA A 36 1.50 2.91 -6.01
N ASP A 37 1.72 2.78 -4.71
CA ASP A 37 3.03 2.63 -4.07
C ASP A 37 3.14 1.46 -3.09
N HIS A 38 2.04 0.75 -2.81
CA HIS A 38 2.02 -0.40 -1.91
C HIS A 38 1.14 -1.53 -2.46
N GLN A 39 1.37 -2.74 -1.97
CA GLN A 39 0.59 -3.92 -2.32
C GLN A 39 -0.73 -3.94 -1.54
N VAL A 40 -1.85 -4.13 -2.24
CA VAL A 40 -3.17 -4.40 -1.64
C VAL A 40 -3.48 -5.89 -1.77
N VAL A 41 -4.31 -6.29 -2.70
CA VAL A 41 -4.49 -7.70 -3.11
C VAL A 41 -3.46 -8.04 -4.19
N GLY A 42 -3.32 -7.16 -5.16
CA GLY A 42 -2.31 -7.22 -6.21
C GLY A 42 -1.08 -6.34 -5.91
N PRO A 43 -0.02 -6.44 -6.73
CA PRO A 43 1.18 -5.65 -6.58
C PRO A 43 0.91 -4.15 -6.77
N ALA A 44 1.73 -3.29 -6.15
CA ALA A 44 1.71 -1.86 -6.39
C ALA A 44 1.99 -1.51 -7.86
N TYR A 45 1.42 -0.42 -8.36
CA TYR A 45 1.72 0.07 -9.72
C TYR A 45 3.22 0.38 -9.88
N SER A 46 3.84 0.98 -8.85
CA SER A 46 5.28 1.25 -8.84
C SER A 46 6.14 -0.03 -8.90
N ASP A 47 5.71 -1.12 -8.28
CA ASP A 47 6.44 -2.39 -8.33
C ASP A 47 6.27 -3.10 -9.67
N MET A 48 5.09 -2.98 -10.28
CA MET A 48 4.89 -3.41 -11.65
C MET A 48 5.79 -2.63 -12.61
N ALA A 49 5.85 -1.31 -12.49
CA ALA A 49 6.74 -0.48 -13.31
C ALA A 49 8.21 -0.91 -13.20
N LYS A 50 8.70 -1.16 -11.98
CA LYS A 50 10.06 -1.68 -11.74
C LYS A 50 10.29 -3.05 -12.38
N ARG A 51 9.32 -3.97 -12.23
CA ARG A 51 9.41 -5.35 -12.78
C ARG A 51 9.53 -5.39 -14.29
N TYR A 52 8.87 -4.46 -14.97
CA TYR A 52 8.85 -4.36 -16.43
C TYR A 52 9.82 -3.32 -16.99
N ALA A 53 10.62 -2.67 -16.15
CA ALA A 53 11.61 -1.66 -16.59
C ALA A 53 12.57 -2.24 -17.64
N GLY A 54 12.80 -1.47 -18.71
CA GLY A 54 13.71 -1.86 -19.80
C GLY A 54 13.15 -2.91 -20.78
N GLN A 55 11.93 -3.42 -20.60
CA GLN A 55 11.31 -4.35 -21.55
C GLN A 55 10.51 -3.57 -22.60
N ALA A 56 10.91 -3.67 -23.88
CA ALA A 56 10.27 -2.93 -24.97
C ALA A 56 8.80 -3.34 -25.19
N ASP A 57 8.44 -4.59 -24.85
CA ASP A 57 7.11 -5.15 -25.01
C ASP A 57 6.24 -5.07 -23.73
N ALA A 58 6.73 -4.37 -22.70
CA ALA A 58 6.02 -4.21 -21.43
C ALA A 58 4.58 -3.70 -21.55
N PRO A 59 4.27 -2.67 -22.38
CA PRO A 59 2.89 -2.21 -22.53
C PRO A 59 1.95 -3.30 -23.05
N ALA A 60 2.39 -4.08 -24.03
CA ALA A 60 1.60 -5.16 -24.61
C ALA A 60 1.40 -6.32 -23.61
N LYS A 61 2.45 -6.70 -22.88
CA LYS A 61 2.38 -7.73 -21.82
C LYS A 61 1.42 -7.35 -20.71
N LEU A 62 1.48 -6.11 -20.23
CA LEU A 62 0.56 -5.62 -19.20
C LEU A 62 -0.88 -5.53 -19.73
N ALA A 63 -1.09 -5.04 -20.95
CA ALA A 63 -2.40 -4.99 -21.57
C ALA A 63 -3.02 -6.39 -21.75
N ALA A 64 -2.21 -7.39 -22.12
CA ALA A 64 -2.63 -8.78 -22.15
C ALA A 64 -2.99 -9.31 -20.76
N LYS A 65 -2.18 -8.98 -19.73
CA LYS A 65 -2.46 -9.36 -18.35
C LYS A 65 -3.77 -8.74 -17.83
N ILE A 66 -4.05 -7.50 -18.19
CA ILE A 66 -5.32 -6.83 -17.85
C ILE A 66 -6.50 -7.58 -18.53
N ARG A 67 -6.35 -7.95 -19.81
CA ARG A 67 -7.37 -8.70 -20.54
C ARG A 67 -7.65 -10.07 -19.91
N ASP A 68 -6.59 -10.82 -19.64
CA ASP A 68 -6.67 -12.25 -19.29
C ASP A 68 -6.83 -12.51 -17.80
N GLY A 69 -6.46 -11.54 -16.96
CA GLY A 69 -6.48 -11.70 -15.51
C GLY A 69 -5.51 -12.78 -15.03
N GLY A 70 -5.93 -13.52 -14.00
CA GLY A 70 -5.18 -14.65 -13.44
C GLY A 70 -4.29 -14.29 -12.23
N GLY A 71 -4.00 -15.30 -11.39
CA GLY A 71 -3.31 -15.07 -10.12
C GLY A 71 -4.15 -14.27 -9.12
N GLY A 72 -5.49 -14.44 -9.16
CA GLY A 72 -6.44 -13.69 -8.34
C GLY A 72 -6.93 -12.37 -8.97
N MET A 73 -6.35 -11.94 -10.07
CA MET A 73 -6.80 -10.76 -10.80
C MET A 73 -8.00 -11.09 -11.71
N THR A 74 -9.06 -10.31 -11.62
CA THR A 74 -10.24 -10.39 -12.49
C THR A 74 -9.85 -10.07 -13.94
N PRO A 75 -10.29 -10.85 -14.95
CA PRO A 75 -10.08 -10.53 -16.35
C PRO A 75 -10.96 -9.34 -16.79
N HIS A 76 -10.39 -8.45 -17.59
CA HIS A 76 -11.08 -7.30 -18.21
C HIS A 76 -11.12 -7.44 -19.73
N ALA A 77 -11.63 -8.57 -20.22
CA ALA A 77 -11.67 -8.88 -21.65
C ALA A 77 -12.52 -7.89 -22.44
N ASP A 78 -13.59 -7.35 -21.83
CA ASP A 78 -14.50 -6.39 -22.46
C ASP A 78 -13.92 -4.97 -22.58
N MET A 79 -12.83 -4.66 -21.87
CA MET A 79 -12.15 -3.37 -21.96
C MET A 79 -11.45 -3.27 -23.33
N PRO A 80 -11.67 -2.19 -24.12
CA PRO A 80 -10.98 -1.99 -25.39
C PRO A 80 -9.45 -2.06 -25.28
N GLU A 81 -8.78 -2.67 -26.24
CA GLU A 81 -7.33 -2.81 -26.23
C GLU A 81 -6.59 -1.48 -26.08
N ALA A 82 -7.06 -0.43 -26.76
CA ALA A 82 -6.48 0.91 -26.64
C ALA A 82 -6.48 1.41 -25.19
N GLN A 83 -7.56 1.19 -24.43
CA GLN A 83 -7.65 1.58 -23.02
C GLN A 83 -6.72 0.75 -22.16
N ARG A 84 -6.62 -0.57 -22.38
CA ARG A 84 -5.67 -1.43 -21.68
C ARG A 84 -4.22 -1.00 -21.91
N ILE A 85 -3.89 -0.61 -23.14
CA ILE A 85 -2.55 -0.09 -23.49
C ILE A 85 -2.27 1.24 -22.80
N GLU A 86 -3.24 2.15 -22.73
CA GLU A 86 -3.06 3.42 -22.01
C GLU A 86 -2.90 3.21 -20.50
N ILE A 87 -3.68 2.32 -19.89
CA ILE A 87 -3.48 1.92 -18.50
C ILE A 87 -2.10 1.30 -18.30
N ALA A 88 -1.67 0.40 -19.19
CA ALA A 88 -0.35 -0.23 -19.12
C ALA A 88 0.79 0.79 -19.21
N LYS A 89 0.71 1.77 -20.12
CA LYS A 89 1.68 2.85 -20.23
C LYS A 89 1.70 3.72 -18.97
N TRP A 90 0.53 4.04 -18.43
CA TRP A 90 0.42 4.79 -17.19
C TRP A 90 1.05 4.01 -16.02
N ILE A 91 0.77 2.70 -15.87
CA ILE A 91 1.43 1.86 -14.87
C ILE A 91 2.96 1.92 -15.03
N LEU A 92 3.46 1.80 -16.25
CA LEU A 92 4.90 1.84 -16.53
C LEU A 92 5.52 3.21 -16.25
N SER A 93 4.74 4.29 -16.35
CA SER A 93 5.19 5.63 -15.97
C SER A 93 5.28 5.83 -14.45
N GLN A 94 4.69 4.90 -13.67
CA GLN A 94 4.79 4.89 -12.20
C GLN A 94 6.17 4.37 -11.72
N THR A 95 7.21 4.40 -12.59
CA THR A 95 8.58 4.19 -12.15
C THR A 95 8.87 5.16 -11.03
N ALA A 96 8.83 4.64 -9.79
CA ALA A 96 9.09 5.39 -8.58
C ALA A 96 8.93 6.91 -8.81
N ALA A 97 7.71 7.39 -9.00
CA ALA A 97 7.46 8.72 -8.48
C ALA A 97 8.07 8.65 -7.08
N PRO A 98 9.05 9.49 -6.74
CA PRO A 98 9.39 9.63 -5.35
C PRO A 98 8.02 9.75 -4.71
N ALA A 99 7.69 8.84 -3.78
CA ALA A 99 6.49 9.00 -3.00
C ALA A 99 6.34 10.49 -2.83
N SER A 100 5.18 11.05 -3.18
CA SER A 100 4.92 12.49 -3.11
C SER A 100 4.88 12.94 -1.65
N GLN A 101 5.84 12.46 -0.93
CA GLN A 101 6.34 12.89 0.33
C GLN A 101 7.55 13.75 -0.06
N GLY A 102 7.38 15.06 0.05
CA GLY A 102 8.52 15.92 0.38
C GLY A 102 9.34 15.20 1.45
N PRO A 103 10.61 15.53 1.71
CA PRO A 103 11.52 14.74 2.53
C PRO A 103 10.73 14.15 3.68
N ALA A 104 10.64 12.80 3.74
CA ALA A 104 9.70 12.09 4.61
C ALA A 104 9.84 12.71 5.99
N LYS A 105 8.76 13.32 6.50
CA LYS A 105 8.80 13.97 7.80
C LYS A 105 9.20 12.90 8.80
N THR A 106 10.45 12.95 9.26
CA THR A 106 10.94 12.02 10.25
C THR A 106 10.79 12.63 11.64
N PHE A 107 10.52 11.77 12.60
CA PHE A 107 10.32 12.12 13.98
C PHE A 107 11.47 11.50 14.79
N ALA A 108 12.27 12.36 15.41
CA ALA A 108 13.37 11.95 16.25
C ALA A 108 12.85 11.47 17.61
N HIS A 109 13.30 10.32 18.04
CA HIS A 109 13.06 9.77 19.35
C HIS A 109 14.39 9.34 19.97
N THR A 110 14.46 9.25 21.29
CA THR A 110 15.62 8.75 22.01
C THR A 110 15.21 7.50 22.77
N LEU A 111 15.93 6.41 22.53
CA LEU A 111 15.73 5.16 23.25
C LEU A 111 16.19 5.28 24.70
N LYS A 112 15.84 4.32 25.56
CA LYS A 112 16.20 4.32 26.98
C LYS A 112 17.73 4.33 27.23
N ASP A 113 18.50 3.77 26.30
CA ASP A 113 19.96 3.74 26.33
C ASP A 113 20.63 5.01 25.78
N GLY A 114 19.82 6.01 25.38
CA GLY A 114 20.29 7.26 24.79
C GLY A 114 20.47 7.20 23.27
N THR A 115 20.24 6.06 22.60
CA THR A 115 20.40 5.92 21.16
C THR A 115 19.32 6.73 20.43
N PRO A 116 19.69 7.61 19.48
CA PRO A 116 18.72 8.31 18.66
C PRO A 116 18.12 7.37 17.61
N VAL A 117 16.81 7.45 17.39
CA VAL A 117 16.11 6.72 16.33
C VAL A 117 15.19 7.68 15.56
N GLN A 118 15.12 7.49 14.26
CA GLN A 118 14.23 8.24 13.37
C GLN A 118 13.10 7.32 12.89
N LEU A 119 11.86 7.76 13.05
CA LEU A 119 10.67 7.08 12.55
C LEU A 119 9.94 7.97 11.55
N ASP A 120 9.23 7.38 10.63
CA ASP A 120 8.38 8.05 9.64
C ASP A 120 6.99 8.45 10.19
N PHE A 121 6.79 8.24 11.49
CA PHE A 121 5.58 8.64 12.22
C PHE A 121 5.91 9.11 13.64
N PRO A 122 5.08 9.99 14.24
CA PRO A 122 5.24 10.38 15.63
C PRO A 122 4.73 9.27 16.55
N VAL A 123 5.54 8.86 17.53
CA VAL A 123 5.09 7.95 18.60
C VAL A 123 4.28 8.71 19.64
N PHE A 124 4.69 9.93 19.95
CA PHE A 124 4.05 10.78 20.96
C PHE A 124 3.31 11.94 20.31
N ALA A 125 2.25 12.40 20.96
CA ALA A 125 1.60 13.65 20.63
C ALA A 125 2.59 14.81 20.76
N GLU A 126 2.51 15.78 19.86
CA GLU A 126 3.48 16.88 19.77
C GLU A 126 3.59 17.63 21.11
N GLY A 127 4.82 17.69 21.64
CA GLY A 127 5.11 18.35 22.92
C GLY A 127 4.46 17.72 24.15
N LYS A 128 3.91 16.52 24.06
CA LYS A 128 3.08 15.90 25.12
C LYS A 128 3.56 14.51 25.58
N ALA A 129 4.85 14.17 25.41
CA ALA A 129 5.35 12.91 25.98
C ALA A 129 5.05 12.84 27.49
N PRO A 130 4.63 11.70 28.05
CA PRO A 130 4.57 10.35 27.42
C PRO A 130 3.24 10.03 26.73
N LYS A 131 2.35 11.01 26.49
CA LYS A 131 1.07 10.76 25.79
C LYS A 131 1.33 10.38 24.34
N VAL A 132 0.87 9.19 23.94
CA VAL A 132 1.08 8.72 22.57
C VAL A 132 0.20 9.48 21.58
N ALA A 133 0.65 9.55 20.33
CA ALA A 133 -0.11 10.12 19.22
C ALA A 133 -1.42 9.34 19.00
N LYS A 134 -2.44 10.03 18.48
CA LYS A 134 -3.78 9.46 18.25
C LYS A 134 -3.74 8.15 17.47
N ASP A 135 -2.96 8.10 16.39
CA ASP A 135 -2.84 6.90 15.55
C ASP A 135 -2.21 5.72 16.30
N VAL A 136 -1.22 6.01 17.16
CA VAL A 136 -0.56 5.01 18.00
C VAL A 136 -1.53 4.47 19.05
N PHE A 137 -2.34 5.34 19.64
CA PHE A 137 -3.36 4.92 20.61
C PHE A 137 -4.45 4.09 19.94
N HIS A 138 -4.88 4.47 18.76
CA HIS A 138 -5.82 3.67 17.96
C HIS A 138 -5.21 2.30 17.64
N GLY A 139 -3.94 2.26 17.25
CA GLY A 139 -3.21 1.00 17.05
C GLY A 139 -3.17 0.11 18.29
N TYR A 140 -3.01 0.68 19.50
CA TYR A 140 -3.14 -0.05 20.75
C TYR A 140 -4.53 -0.67 20.92
N GLN A 141 -5.59 0.09 20.63
CA GLN A 141 -6.98 -0.39 20.74
C GLN A 141 -7.24 -1.56 19.78
N LEU A 142 -6.85 -1.40 18.51
CA LEU A 142 -6.97 -2.43 17.48
C LEU A 142 -6.15 -3.68 17.82
N TYR A 143 -4.91 -3.50 18.29
CA TYR A 143 -4.07 -4.61 18.71
C TYR A 143 -4.76 -5.44 19.79
N ASN A 144 -5.32 -4.81 20.82
CA ASN A 144 -6.01 -5.50 21.91
C ASN A 144 -7.37 -6.09 21.48
N SER A 145 -7.96 -5.63 20.40
CA SER A 145 -9.19 -6.20 19.86
C SER A 145 -8.93 -7.45 19.00
N TYR A 146 -7.86 -7.45 18.21
CA TYR A 146 -7.69 -8.42 17.13
C TYR A 146 -6.41 -9.28 17.24
N CYS A 147 -5.33 -8.76 17.81
CA CYS A 147 -3.99 -9.38 17.72
C CYS A 147 -3.55 -10.06 19.02
N TYR A 148 -3.96 -9.51 20.19
CA TYR A 148 -3.41 -9.89 21.50
C TYR A 148 -3.63 -11.36 21.87
N ARG A 149 -4.72 -11.98 21.41
CA ARG A 149 -5.04 -13.39 21.72
C ARG A 149 -3.94 -14.35 21.28
N CYS A 150 -3.30 -14.05 20.15
CA CYS A 150 -2.21 -14.87 19.63
C CYS A 150 -0.84 -14.30 20.02
N HIS A 151 -0.68 -12.97 19.93
CA HIS A 151 0.62 -12.31 20.10
C HIS A 151 0.89 -11.79 21.52
N GLY A 152 0.03 -12.13 22.46
CA GLY A 152 0.19 -11.80 23.87
C GLY A 152 -0.08 -10.33 24.21
N THR A 153 -0.23 -10.05 25.48
CA THR A 153 -0.34 -8.68 26.00
C THR A 153 0.92 -7.90 25.64
N ASP A 154 0.79 -6.64 25.27
CA ASP A 154 1.92 -5.78 24.94
C ASP A 154 2.82 -6.29 23.79
N ALA A 155 2.30 -7.13 22.91
CA ALA A 155 3.00 -7.74 21.79
C ALA A 155 4.19 -8.64 22.19
N THR A 156 4.16 -9.21 23.39
CA THR A 156 5.26 -10.01 23.96
C THR A 156 5.31 -11.46 23.47
N GLY A 157 4.35 -11.86 22.63
CA GLY A 157 4.18 -13.24 22.19
C GLY A 157 3.31 -14.05 23.14
N GLY A 158 2.92 -15.23 22.69
CA GLY A 158 2.13 -16.19 23.41
C GLY A 158 2.31 -17.61 22.86
N GLN A 159 1.46 -18.51 23.28
CA GLN A 159 1.50 -19.91 22.76
C GLN A 159 1.10 -20.00 21.28
N LEU A 160 0.29 -19.08 20.79
CA LEU A 160 -0.29 -19.11 19.44
C LEU A 160 0.44 -18.21 18.43
N GLY A 161 1.29 -17.28 18.89
CA GLY A 161 1.98 -16.36 18.01
C GLY A 161 3.27 -15.80 18.61
N PRO A 162 4.21 -15.37 17.75
CA PRO A 162 5.51 -14.88 18.20
C PRO A 162 5.45 -13.52 18.91
N ASP A 163 6.53 -13.20 19.64
CA ASP A 163 6.81 -11.85 20.16
C ASP A 163 6.99 -10.87 18.98
N LEU A 164 5.97 -10.03 18.75
CA LEU A 164 6.00 -9.06 17.67
C LEU A 164 7.01 -7.93 17.88
N ARG A 165 7.40 -7.65 19.12
CA ARG A 165 8.43 -6.63 19.40
C ARG A 165 9.75 -7.02 18.77
N ARG A 166 10.11 -8.32 18.83
CA ARG A 166 11.31 -8.85 18.15
C ARG A 166 11.14 -8.90 16.63
N SER A 167 9.98 -9.37 16.16
CA SER A 167 9.71 -9.49 14.74
C SER A 167 9.68 -8.14 14.03
N VAL A 168 9.16 -7.11 14.70
CA VAL A 168 8.93 -5.78 14.10
C VAL A 168 10.13 -4.83 14.29
N ALA A 169 11.09 -5.16 15.14
CA ALA A 169 12.25 -4.29 15.41
C ALA A 169 12.95 -3.79 14.13
N ALA A 170 13.25 -4.69 13.20
CA ALA A 170 13.85 -4.37 11.90
C ALA A 170 12.85 -4.27 10.75
N MET A 171 11.56 -4.57 10.99
CA MET A 171 10.54 -4.62 9.95
C MET A 171 10.07 -3.22 9.55
N LYS A 172 9.92 -2.99 8.24
CA LYS A 172 9.31 -1.77 7.71
C LYS A 172 7.78 -1.89 7.74
N GLN A 173 7.08 -0.76 7.78
CA GLN A 173 5.62 -0.67 7.78
C GLN A 173 4.99 -1.52 6.67
N GLN A 174 5.51 -1.41 5.44
CA GLN A 174 4.99 -2.15 4.29
C GLN A 174 5.07 -3.67 4.46
N GLN A 175 6.16 -4.17 5.05
CA GLN A 175 6.33 -5.60 5.31
C GLN A 175 5.33 -6.10 6.36
N PHE A 176 5.08 -5.28 7.39
CA PHE A 176 4.08 -5.60 8.42
C PHE A 176 2.67 -5.62 7.81
N LEU A 177 2.35 -4.61 7.01
CA LEU A 177 1.07 -4.49 6.32
C LEU A 177 0.81 -5.72 5.44
N SER A 178 1.75 -6.08 4.58
CA SER A 178 1.63 -7.26 3.70
C SER A 178 1.37 -8.54 4.52
N VAL A 179 2.18 -8.78 5.57
CA VAL A 179 2.02 -9.97 6.42
C VAL A 179 0.66 -10.00 7.11
N ALA A 180 0.16 -8.87 7.61
CA ALA A 180 -1.12 -8.83 8.29
C ALA A 180 -2.29 -9.00 7.31
N MET A 181 -2.25 -8.32 6.16
CA MET A 181 -3.32 -8.39 5.17
C MET A 181 -3.40 -9.77 4.50
N GLU A 182 -2.27 -10.40 4.19
CA GLU A 182 -2.23 -11.74 3.59
C GLU A 182 -2.46 -12.86 4.60
N GLY A 183 -2.00 -12.65 5.84
CA GLY A 183 -1.94 -13.68 6.86
C GLY A 183 -0.80 -14.69 6.63
N ARG A 184 -0.71 -15.67 7.52
CA ARG A 184 0.18 -16.83 7.42
C ARG A 184 -0.60 -18.08 7.78
N LYS A 185 -1.54 -18.48 6.92
CA LYS A 185 -2.53 -19.52 7.18
C LYS A 185 -1.91 -20.83 7.64
N GLU A 186 -0.80 -21.25 7.01
CA GLU A 186 -0.05 -22.46 7.38
C GLU A 186 0.56 -22.39 8.80
N GLN A 187 0.69 -21.18 9.35
CA GLN A 187 1.19 -20.94 10.71
C GLN A 187 0.07 -20.49 11.67
N GLY A 188 -1.18 -20.60 11.25
CA GLY A 188 -2.36 -20.26 12.06
C GLY A 188 -2.70 -18.78 12.14
N MET A 189 -2.00 -17.90 11.42
CA MET A 189 -2.33 -16.48 11.35
C MET A 189 -3.35 -16.22 10.24
N PRO A 190 -4.57 -15.74 10.54
CA PRO A 190 -5.55 -15.43 9.51
C PRO A 190 -5.14 -14.18 8.69
N SER A 191 -5.69 -14.04 7.50
CA SER A 191 -5.70 -12.78 6.76
C SER A 191 -6.64 -11.80 7.45
N TRP A 192 -6.21 -10.55 7.59
CA TRP A 192 -7.04 -9.46 8.10
C TRP A 192 -7.69 -8.63 6.98
N ALA A 193 -7.38 -8.92 5.70
CA ALA A 193 -8.07 -8.31 4.58
C ALA A 193 -9.58 -8.55 4.66
N GLY A 194 -10.37 -7.49 4.53
CA GLY A 194 -11.82 -7.53 4.65
C GLY A 194 -12.37 -7.39 6.09
N PHE A 195 -11.50 -7.44 7.12
CA PHE A 195 -11.86 -7.17 8.52
C PHE A 195 -11.29 -5.85 9.03
N LEU A 196 -10.07 -5.52 8.62
CA LEU A 196 -9.38 -4.28 8.95
C LEU A 196 -9.02 -3.57 7.66
N SER A 197 -9.06 -2.25 7.69
CA SER A 197 -8.48 -1.43 6.63
C SER A 197 -6.95 -1.45 6.70
N GLU A 198 -6.29 -1.06 5.63
CA GLU A 198 -4.84 -0.90 5.64
C GLU A 198 -4.40 0.13 6.68
N ASP A 199 -5.13 1.24 6.81
CA ASP A 199 -4.86 2.27 7.81
C ASP A 199 -4.97 1.71 9.24
N ASP A 200 -5.95 0.85 9.52
CA ASP A 200 -6.06 0.17 10.82
C ASP A 200 -4.82 -0.68 11.10
N VAL A 201 -4.35 -1.44 10.11
CA VAL A 201 -3.15 -2.27 10.24
C VAL A 201 -1.89 -1.41 10.37
N ILE A 202 -1.82 -0.27 9.68
CA ILE A 202 -0.74 0.72 9.84
C ILE A 202 -0.75 1.30 11.27
N HIS A 203 -1.90 1.60 11.84
CA HIS A 203 -2.01 2.04 13.23
C HIS A 203 -1.51 0.96 14.20
N VAL A 204 -1.87 -0.31 13.97
CA VAL A 204 -1.33 -1.44 14.75
C VAL A 204 0.20 -1.50 14.63
N TYR A 205 0.76 -1.35 13.41
CA TYR A 205 2.21 -1.29 13.21
C TYR A 205 2.86 -0.19 14.04
N LYS A 206 2.32 1.03 14.01
CA LYS A 206 2.86 2.17 14.77
C LYS A 206 2.93 1.86 16.27
N TYR A 207 1.88 1.27 16.83
CA TYR A 207 1.87 0.82 18.24
C TYR A 207 2.93 -0.25 18.50
N VAL A 208 2.93 -1.34 17.72
CA VAL A 208 3.86 -2.46 17.92
C VAL A 208 5.31 -2.01 17.70
N LYS A 209 5.56 -1.12 16.73
CA LYS A 209 6.89 -0.52 16.51
C LYS A 209 7.35 0.30 17.69
N GLY A 210 6.49 1.14 18.26
CA GLY A 210 6.81 1.88 19.50
C GLY A 210 7.10 0.97 20.68
N ARG A 211 6.39 -0.18 20.79
CA ARG A 211 6.66 -1.24 21.77
C ARG A 211 8.01 -1.93 21.51
N SER A 212 8.33 -2.20 20.26
CA SER A 212 9.57 -2.89 19.87
C SER A 212 10.83 -2.07 20.16
N LEU A 213 10.68 -0.76 20.25
CA LEU A 213 11.73 0.21 20.55
C LEU A 213 11.73 0.66 22.03
N ASP A 214 10.89 0.06 22.86
CA ASP A 214 10.72 0.46 24.27
C ASP A 214 10.33 1.95 24.47
N LEU A 215 9.82 2.59 23.45
CA LEU A 215 9.30 3.97 23.53
C LEU A 215 7.95 4.01 24.25
N ILE A 216 7.14 2.96 24.10
CA ILE A 216 5.83 2.82 24.75
C ILE A 216 5.95 1.80 25.89
N PRO A 217 5.61 2.14 27.13
CA PRO A 217 5.67 1.24 28.29
C PRO A 217 4.59 0.15 28.20
N SER A 218 4.71 -0.89 29.04
CA SER A 218 3.70 -1.95 29.18
C SER A 218 2.36 -1.41 29.65
N GLY A 219 1.30 -2.09 29.25
CA GLY A 219 -0.08 -1.71 29.58
C GLY A 219 -0.68 -0.69 28.62
N ARG A 220 -1.77 -0.07 29.05
CA ARG A 220 -2.43 0.98 28.28
C ARG A 220 -1.56 2.24 28.26
N PRO A 221 -1.13 2.69 27.06
CA PRO A 221 -0.35 3.91 26.98
C PRO A 221 -1.22 5.13 27.32
N PRO A 222 -0.66 6.17 27.98
CA PRO A 222 -1.37 7.42 28.16
C PRO A 222 -1.66 8.08 26.81
N SER A 223 -2.83 8.67 26.66
CA SER A 223 -3.29 9.29 25.42
C SER A 223 -3.73 10.74 25.65
N GLU A 224 -4.05 11.45 24.57
CA GLU A 224 -4.62 12.79 24.67
C GLU A 224 -6.06 12.79 25.24
N GLN A 225 -6.68 11.62 25.37
CA GLN A 225 -8.02 11.46 25.94
C GLN A 225 -8.02 11.31 27.46
N ASP A 226 -6.83 11.22 28.09
CA ASP A 226 -6.65 11.06 29.53
C ASP A 226 -6.58 12.41 30.27
#